data_a0df3a9f680650d0a5a755359cbc63ae
#
_entry.id   a0df3a9f680650d0a5a755359cbc63ae
#
_cell.length_a   1.000
_cell.length_b   1.000
_cell.length_c   1.000
_cell.angle_alpha   90.00
_cell.angle_beta   90.00
_cell.angle_gamma   90.00
#
_symmetry.space_group_name_H-M   'P 1'
#
loop_
_entity.id
_entity.type
_entity.pdbx_description
1 polymer ?
#
loop_
_entity_poly.entity_id
_entity_poly.type
_entity_poly.pdbx_seq_one_letter_code
_entity_poly.pdbx_strand_id
1 'polypeptide(L)'
;MAKQELTCDDILKELRAKQYRPVYYLMGEESYYIDLIADYITDNVLSETEKEFNLTVVYGADVDVATIINAAKRYPMMSEHQVVVVKEAQAVRNMEELSYYLQKPLLSTILVICHKHGTLDRRKKLAAEVEKTGVLFESKKIKDAQLPGFIASYMKRKGVDMEPKATSMLADFVGSDLSRLTGELEKLIITLPAGQKRVTPEQIEKNIGISKDYNNFELRSALVEKDILNCLLYTSDAADE
;
A
#
# COMPACT_ATOMS: atom_id res chain seq x y z
N MET A 1 19.86 -13.49 -16.87
CA MET A 1 18.40 -13.40 -16.96
C MET A 1 17.96 -12.30 -16.05
N ALA A 2 17.23 -11.29 -16.54
CA ALA A 2 16.65 -10.26 -15.69
C ALA A 2 15.68 -10.93 -14.73
N LYS A 3 15.89 -10.77 -13.41
CA LYS A 3 14.98 -11.25 -12.39
C LYS A 3 13.68 -10.47 -12.56
N GLN A 4 12.56 -11.16 -12.76
CA GLN A 4 11.25 -10.53 -12.91
C GLN A 4 10.96 -9.77 -11.60
N GLU A 5 10.69 -8.47 -11.69
CA GLU A 5 10.32 -7.67 -10.53
C GLU A 5 8.98 -8.23 -9.99
N LEU A 6 8.98 -8.62 -8.74
CA LEU A 6 7.78 -9.12 -8.07
C LEU A 6 6.79 -7.96 -7.87
N THR A 7 5.54 -8.18 -8.23
CA THR A 7 4.46 -7.25 -7.93
C THR A 7 3.97 -7.42 -6.48
N CYS A 8 3.24 -6.43 -5.96
CA CYS A 8 2.62 -6.54 -4.64
C CYS A 8 1.68 -7.77 -4.56
N ASP A 9 0.91 -8.03 -5.62
CA ASP A 9 0.00 -9.18 -5.68
C ASP A 9 0.75 -10.52 -5.68
N ASP A 10 1.91 -10.61 -6.32
CA ASP A 10 2.76 -11.80 -6.29
C ASP A 10 3.28 -12.07 -4.89
N ILE A 11 3.78 -11.03 -4.20
CA ILE A 11 4.26 -11.13 -2.82
C ILE A 11 3.13 -11.58 -1.88
N LEU A 12 1.95 -10.96 -1.98
CA LEU A 12 0.80 -11.34 -1.16
C LEU A 12 0.32 -12.78 -1.47
N LYS A 13 0.46 -13.24 -2.71
CA LYS A 13 0.15 -14.61 -3.09
C LYS A 13 1.12 -15.61 -2.46
N GLU A 14 2.44 -15.33 -2.48
CA GLU A 14 3.44 -16.13 -1.77
C GLU A 14 3.15 -16.19 -0.26
N LEU A 15 2.86 -15.04 0.36
CA LEU A 15 2.54 -14.93 1.78
C LEU A 15 1.28 -15.74 2.17
N ARG A 16 0.22 -15.68 1.35
CA ARG A 16 -1.00 -16.50 1.55
C ARG A 16 -0.74 -17.99 1.44
N ALA A 17 0.22 -18.38 0.60
CA ALA A 17 0.68 -19.76 0.47
C ALA A 17 1.67 -20.17 1.59
N LYS A 18 1.89 -19.30 2.60
CA LYS A 18 2.84 -19.48 3.70
C LYS A 18 4.29 -19.70 3.22
N GLN A 19 4.64 -19.14 2.08
CA GLN A 19 6.00 -19.17 1.54
C GLN A 19 6.70 -17.89 1.98
N TYR A 20 7.35 -17.96 3.15
CA TYR A 20 8.03 -16.80 3.74
C TYR A 20 9.49 -16.74 3.30
N ARG A 21 9.97 -15.51 3.10
CA ARG A 21 11.38 -15.22 2.85
C ARG A 21 12.00 -14.53 4.06
N PRO A 22 13.31 -14.73 4.31
CA PRO A 22 13.94 -14.17 5.52
C PRO A 22 13.96 -12.64 5.54
N VAL A 23 13.85 -11.99 4.40
CA VAL A 23 13.89 -10.51 4.28
C VAL A 23 12.91 -10.00 3.25
N TYR A 24 12.19 -8.93 3.62
CA TYR A 24 11.36 -8.10 2.75
C TYR A 24 11.82 -6.66 2.89
N TYR A 25 12.53 -6.16 1.89
CA TYR A 25 12.89 -4.74 1.80
C TYR A 25 11.89 -4.04 0.89
N LEU A 26 10.96 -3.32 1.49
CA LEU A 26 9.85 -2.64 0.84
C LEU A 26 10.18 -1.15 0.76
N MET A 27 10.32 -0.61 -0.46
CA MET A 27 10.74 0.77 -0.68
C MET A 27 9.89 1.46 -1.74
N GLY A 28 9.93 2.78 -1.79
CA GLY A 28 9.34 3.56 -2.87
C GLY A 28 8.43 4.70 -2.41
N GLU A 29 7.82 5.35 -3.38
CA GLU A 29 7.01 6.55 -3.17
C GLU A 29 5.57 6.24 -2.72
N GLU A 30 5.03 5.08 -3.12
CA GLU A 30 3.66 4.67 -2.77
C GLU A 30 3.64 3.86 -1.46
N SER A 31 3.35 4.53 -0.37
CA SER A 31 3.36 3.92 0.97
C SER A 31 2.29 2.85 1.14
N TYR A 32 1.16 2.94 0.44
CA TYR A 32 0.05 2.02 0.55
C TYR A 32 0.47 0.55 0.35
N TYR A 33 1.25 0.24 -0.69
CA TYR A 33 1.67 -1.14 -0.95
C TYR A 33 2.71 -1.64 0.06
N ILE A 34 3.56 -0.73 0.57
CA ILE A 34 4.54 -1.05 1.61
C ILE A 34 3.81 -1.46 2.89
N ASP A 35 2.84 -0.64 3.32
CA ASP A 35 2.03 -0.92 4.51
C ASP A 35 1.18 -2.19 4.31
N LEU A 36 0.55 -2.37 3.15
CA LEU A 36 -0.28 -3.54 2.86
C LEU A 36 0.50 -4.86 3.02
N ILE A 37 1.75 -4.92 2.54
CA ILE A 37 2.59 -6.12 2.69
C ILE A 37 3.06 -6.28 4.13
N ALA A 38 3.52 -5.19 4.77
CA ALA A 38 4.03 -5.22 6.13
C ALA A 38 2.94 -5.61 7.14
N ASP A 39 1.75 -5.03 7.01
CA ASP A 39 0.60 -5.32 7.88
C ASP A 39 0.12 -6.76 7.65
N TYR A 40 0.09 -7.23 6.39
CA TYR A 40 -0.24 -8.64 6.12
C TYR A 40 0.70 -9.60 6.85
N ILE A 41 2.01 -9.35 6.82
CA ILE A 41 3.02 -10.18 7.52
C ILE A 41 2.79 -10.10 9.03
N THR A 42 2.59 -8.91 9.58
CA THR A 42 2.37 -8.66 11.01
C THR A 42 1.12 -9.39 11.54
N ASP A 43 0.05 -9.41 10.73
CA ASP A 43 -1.23 -9.94 11.17
C ASP A 43 -1.37 -11.45 10.96
N ASN A 44 -0.70 -12.02 9.95
CA ASN A 44 -1.01 -13.38 9.50
C ASN A 44 0.12 -14.42 9.69
N VAL A 45 1.35 -14.00 10.00
CA VAL A 45 2.45 -14.95 10.17
C VAL A 45 2.41 -15.62 11.54
N LEU A 46 2.11 -14.84 12.58
CA LEU A 46 2.07 -15.28 13.98
C LEU A 46 0.64 -15.28 14.50
N SER A 47 0.30 -16.25 15.34
CA SER A 47 -0.93 -16.20 16.12
C SER A 47 -0.87 -15.08 17.18
N GLU A 48 -2.00 -14.68 17.75
CA GLU A 48 -2.04 -13.60 18.77
C GLU A 48 -1.15 -13.90 19.97
N THR A 49 -1.10 -15.15 20.43
CA THR A 49 -0.25 -15.57 21.53
C THR A 49 1.25 -15.57 21.17
N GLU A 50 1.59 -15.91 19.93
CA GLU A 50 2.98 -15.88 19.46
C GLU A 50 3.50 -14.47 19.26
N LYS A 51 2.63 -13.52 18.88
CA LYS A 51 2.99 -12.09 18.70
C LYS A 51 3.56 -11.48 19.96
N GLU A 52 3.09 -11.87 21.14
CA GLU A 52 3.59 -11.34 22.42
C GLU A 52 5.11 -11.53 22.61
N PHE A 53 5.66 -12.63 22.07
CA PHE A 53 7.07 -12.98 22.25
C PHE A 53 7.91 -12.88 20.98
N ASN A 54 7.27 -12.97 19.81
CA ASN A 54 7.97 -13.13 18.53
C ASN A 54 7.74 -11.98 17.54
N LEU A 55 6.90 -10.99 17.87
CA LEU A 55 6.73 -9.78 17.06
C LEU A 55 7.52 -8.63 17.68
N THR A 56 8.39 -8.02 16.88
CA THR A 56 9.11 -6.80 17.24
C THR A 56 8.84 -5.75 16.18
N VAL A 57 8.21 -4.64 16.56
CA VAL A 57 7.98 -3.49 15.68
C VAL A 57 8.78 -2.31 16.24
N VAL A 58 9.64 -1.75 15.40
CA VAL A 58 10.48 -0.61 15.74
C VAL A 58 10.37 0.49 14.69
N TYR A 59 10.64 1.72 15.08
CA TYR A 59 10.69 2.86 14.17
C TYR A 59 12.14 3.27 13.91
N GLY A 60 12.45 3.59 12.65
CA GLY A 60 13.80 3.90 12.23
C GLY A 60 14.46 5.10 12.95
N ALA A 61 13.65 6.02 13.47
CA ALA A 61 14.15 7.15 14.28
C ALA A 61 14.66 6.73 15.66
N ASP A 62 14.14 5.61 16.19
CA ASP A 62 14.37 5.18 17.58
C ASP A 62 15.46 4.10 17.70
N VAL A 63 15.92 3.56 16.57
CA VAL A 63 16.85 2.42 16.55
C VAL A 63 18.01 2.63 15.59
N ASP A 64 19.11 1.96 15.87
CA ASP A 64 20.24 1.82 14.95
C ASP A 64 20.24 0.44 14.27
N VAL A 65 21.10 0.26 13.28
CA VAL A 65 21.24 -1.00 12.55
C VAL A 65 21.65 -2.16 13.45
N ALA A 66 22.49 -1.89 14.47
CA ALA A 66 22.95 -2.91 15.41
C ALA A 66 21.77 -3.49 16.21
N THR A 67 20.85 -2.63 16.67
CA THR A 67 19.62 -3.04 17.37
C THR A 67 18.74 -3.89 16.47
N ILE A 68 18.56 -3.52 15.20
CA ILE A 68 17.79 -4.29 14.21
C ILE A 68 18.41 -5.67 13.99
N ILE A 69 19.74 -5.73 13.81
CA ILE A 69 20.48 -6.98 13.61
C ILE A 69 20.37 -7.88 14.85
N ASN A 70 20.49 -7.31 16.04
CA ASN A 70 20.37 -8.07 17.29
C ASN A 70 18.95 -8.64 17.45
N ALA A 71 17.91 -7.86 17.16
CA ALA A 71 16.54 -8.36 17.13
C ALA A 71 16.37 -9.50 16.11
N ALA A 72 16.90 -9.31 14.89
CA ALA A 72 16.78 -10.29 13.82
C ALA A 72 17.58 -11.59 14.07
N LYS A 73 18.58 -11.58 14.92
CA LYS A 73 19.37 -12.76 15.31
C LYS A 73 18.79 -13.57 16.48
N ARG A 74 17.74 -13.11 17.10
CA ARG A 74 17.06 -13.86 18.15
C ARG A 74 16.36 -15.08 17.57
N TYR A 75 16.27 -16.15 18.33
CA TYR A 75 15.46 -17.31 17.96
C TYR A 75 14.01 -17.11 18.43
N PRO A 76 13.03 -17.59 17.65
CA PRO A 76 11.63 -17.54 18.06
C PRO A 76 11.40 -18.37 19.32
N MET A 77 10.46 -17.89 20.15
CA MET A 77 10.04 -18.57 21.36
C MET A 77 8.72 -19.30 21.11
N MET A 78 8.71 -20.63 21.20
CA MET A 78 7.52 -21.48 21.03
C MET A 78 6.76 -21.22 19.70
N SER A 79 7.48 -20.83 18.65
CA SER A 79 6.96 -20.56 17.30
C SER A 79 8.00 -20.97 16.25
N GLU A 80 7.56 -21.21 15.02
CA GLU A 80 8.46 -21.49 13.89
C GLU A 80 9.18 -20.22 13.42
N HIS A 81 8.53 -19.05 13.56
CA HIS A 81 9.04 -17.79 13.09
C HIS A 81 9.01 -16.70 14.15
N GLN A 82 9.92 -15.74 14.02
CA GLN A 82 9.79 -14.40 14.59
C GLN A 82 9.67 -13.37 13.47
N VAL A 83 8.99 -12.27 13.73
CA VAL A 83 8.79 -11.18 12.80
C VAL A 83 9.41 -9.90 13.39
N VAL A 84 10.28 -9.26 12.64
CA VAL A 84 10.88 -7.97 12.99
C VAL A 84 10.50 -6.96 11.92
N VAL A 85 9.73 -5.94 12.28
CA VAL A 85 9.28 -4.89 11.38
C VAL A 85 9.96 -3.58 11.73
N VAL A 86 10.64 -2.99 10.77
CA VAL A 86 11.27 -1.68 10.88
C VAL A 86 10.44 -0.69 10.08
N LYS A 87 9.61 0.11 10.75
CA LYS A 87 8.84 1.20 10.14
C LYS A 87 9.72 2.43 9.98
N GLU A 88 9.45 3.24 8.95
CA GLU A 88 10.21 4.47 8.65
C GLU A 88 11.73 4.25 8.56
N ALA A 89 12.13 3.19 7.86
CA ALA A 89 13.53 2.74 7.77
C ALA A 89 14.46 3.77 7.10
N GLN A 90 13.93 4.78 6.38
CA GLN A 90 14.71 5.89 5.84
C GLN A 90 15.38 6.74 6.94
N ALA A 91 14.90 6.69 8.17
CA ALA A 91 15.49 7.39 9.30
C ALA A 91 16.66 6.64 9.97
N VAL A 92 16.84 5.36 9.67
CA VAL A 92 17.92 4.53 10.22
C VAL A 92 19.27 4.96 9.63
N ARG A 93 20.21 5.30 10.50
CA ARG A 93 21.58 5.63 10.07
C ARG A 93 22.35 4.34 9.72
N ASN A 94 23.27 4.44 8.76
CA ASN A 94 24.17 3.36 8.37
C ASN A 94 23.45 2.05 7.95
N MET A 95 22.26 2.14 7.35
CA MET A 95 21.46 0.98 6.91
C MET A 95 22.27 -0.03 6.09
N GLU A 96 23.37 0.39 5.46
CA GLU A 96 24.23 -0.47 4.65
C GLU A 96 24.91 -1.59 5.44
N GLU A 97 25.12 -1.39 6.73
CA GLU A 97 25.68 -2.40 7.62
C GLU A 97 24.77 -3.62 7.79
N LEU A 98 23.46 -3.49 7.48
CA LEU A 98 22.54 -4.60 7.43
C LEU A 98 23.00 -5.69 6.44
N SER A 99 23.79 -5.31 5.42
CA SER A 99 24.38 -6.25 4.47
C SER A 99 25.22 -7.36 5.13
N TYR A 100 25.80 -7.12 6.31
CA TYR A 100 26.56 -8.14 7.03
C TYR A 100 25.65 -9.24 7.59
N TYR A 101 24.46 -8.87 8.10
CA TYR A 101 23.47 -9.85 8.55
C TYR A 101 22.90 -10.66 7.38
N LEU A 102 22.63 -9.99 6.26
CA LEU A 102 21.99 -10.59 5.09
C LEU A 102 22.86 -11.60 4.36
N GLN A 103 24.17 -11.65 4.60
CA GLN A 103 25.04 -12.71 4.05
C GLN A 103 24.69 -14.09 4.62
N LYS A 104 24.20 -14.15 5.85
CA LYS A 104 23.74 -15.37 6.51
C LYS A 104 22.58 -15.06 7.44
N PRO A 105 21.40 -14.75 6.89
CA PRO A 105 20.22 -14.43 7.70
C PRO A 105 19.72 -15.67 8.43
N LEU A 106 19.10 -15.45 9.59
CA LEU A 106 18.40 -16.50 10.31
C LEU A 106 17.10 -16.84 9.58
N LEU A 107 16.92 -18.08 9.14
CA LEU A 107 15.77 -18.49 8.32
C LEU A 107 14.44 -18.50 9.10
N SER A 108 14.51 -18.61 10.43
CA SER A 108 13.32 -18.47 11.29
C SER A 108 12.91 -17.04 11.56
N THR A 109 13.68 -16.05 11.05
CA THR A 109 13.35 -14.63 11.17
C THR A 109 12.79 -14.11 9.86
N ILE A 110 11.68 -13.38 9.93
CA ILE A 110 11.12 -12.60 8.84
C ILE A 110 11.38 -11.13 9.16
N LEU A 111 12.39 -10.55 8.49
CA LEU A 111 12.76 -9.15 8.66
C LEU A 111 12.07 -8.29 7.59
N VAL A 112 11.24 -7.35 8.01
CA VAL A 112 10.49 -6.43 7.13
C VAL A 112 11.03 -5.02 7.31
N ILE A 113 11.57 -4.44 6.25
CA ILE A 113 12.11 -3.08 6.22
C ILE A 113 11.19 -2.20 5.39
N CYS A 114 10.51 -1.26 6.02
CA CYS A 114 9.59 -0.30 5.37
C CYS A 114 10.33 1.02 5.13
N HIS A 115 10.84 1.22 3.91
CA HIS A 115 11.58 2.41 3.49
C HIS A 115 10.65 3.28 2.62
N LYS A 116 9.93 4.19 3.25
CA LYS A 116 8.97 5.06 2.58
C LYS A 116 9.64 6.30 1.98
N HIS A 117 9.05 6.82 0.90
CA HIS A 117 9.46 8.06 0.24
C HIS A 117 10.93 8.09 -0.23
N GLY A 118 11.48 6.91 -0.51
CA GLY A 118 12.85 6.76 -0.99
C GLY A 118 13.13 5.40 -1.56
N THR A 119 14.29 5.24 -2.16
CA THR A 119 14.73 3.98 -2.74
C THR A 119 16.17 3.68 -2.38
N LEU A 120 16.49 2.41 -2.24
CA LEU A 120 17.84 1.93 -2.07
C LEU A 120 18.59 1.98 -3.41
N ASP A 121 19.81 2.49 -3.43
CA ASP A 121 20.66 2.42 -4.63
C ASP A 121 20.96 0.95 -4.96
N ARG A 122 20.39 0.46 -6.07
CA ARG A 122 20.52 -0.94 -6.51
C ARG A 122 21.95 -1.35 -6.84
N ARG A 123 22.89 -0.39 -6.98
CA ARG A 123 24.32 -0.66 -7.19
C ARG A 123 25.06 -1.00 -5.89
N LYS A 124 24.47 -0.72 -4.75
CA LYS A 124 25.07 -0.96 -3.45
C LYS A 124 24.97 -2.42 -3.02
N LYS A 125 25.93 -2.86 -2.20
CA LYS A 125 26.01 -4.23 -1.69
C LYS A 125 24.73 -4.66 -0.96
N LEU A 126 24.11 -3.76 -0.21
CA LEU A 126 22.87 -4.04 0.50
C LEU A 126 21.76 -4.51 -0.44
N ALA A 127 21.55 -3.81 -1.56
CA ALA A 127 20.52 -4.21 -2.53
C ALA A 127 20.80 -5.61 -3.12
N ALA A 128 22.03 -5.89 -3.48
CA ALA A 128 22.42 -7.20 -4.00
C ALA A 128 22.19 -8.34 -2.99
N GLU A 129 22.52 -8.10 -1.71
CA GLU A 129 22.28 -9.11 -0.66
C GLU A 129 20.78 -9.31 -0.40
N VAL A 130 19.97 -8.22 -0.38
CA VAL A 130 18.50 -8.34 -0.26
C VAL A 130 17.91 -9.14 -1.41
N GLU A 131 18.30 -8.85 -2.65
CA GLU A 131 17.81 -9.59 -3.83
C GLU A 131 18.19 -11.06 -3.83
N LYS A 132 19.33 -11.41 -3.22
CA LYS A 132 19.82 -12.79 -3.12
C LYS A 132 19.07 -13.57 -2.05
N THR A 133 18.74 -12.96 -0.93
CA THR A 133 18.22 -13.64 0.26
C THR A 133 16.73 -13.46 0.47
N GLY A 134 16.11 -12.48 -0.16
CA GLY A 134 14.71 -12.13 0.09
C GLY A 134 14.02 -11.44 -1.07
N VAL A 135 13.22 -10.46 -0.74
CA VAL A 135 12.44 -9.62 -1.66
C VAL A 135 12.92 -8.19 -1.58
N LEU A 136 13.31 -7.62 -2.71
CA LEU A 136 13.46 -6.18 -2.90
C LEU A 136 12.26 -5.70 -3.73
N PHE A 137 11.32 -5.03 -3.09
CA PHE A 137 10.11 -4.51 -3.70
C PHE A 137 10.17 -3.00 -3.80
N GLU A 138 9.92 -2.47 -4.99
CA GLU A 138 9.84 -1.03 -5.23
C GLU A 138 8.42 -0.63 -5.58
N SER A 139 7.80 0.13 -4.70
CA SER A 139 6.46 0.68 -4.85
C SER A 139 6.51 2.00 -5.61
N LYS A 140 5.96 2.02 -6.82
CA LYS A 140 5.89 3.23 -7.67
C LYS A 140 4.55 3.91 -7.50
N LYS A 141 4.57 5.25 -7.48
CA LYS A 141 3.35 6.05 -7.42
C LYS A 141 2.44 5.73 -8.60
N ILE A 142 1.17 5.53 -8.31
CA ILE A 142 0.16 5.29 -9.35
C ILE A 142 -0.12 6.60 -10.13
N LYS A 143 -0.29 6.47 -11.44
CA LYS A 143 -0.67 7.62 -12.28
C LYS A 143 -2.19 7.78 -12.29
N ASP A 144 -2.67 9.02 -12.41
CA ASP A 144 -4.12 9.32 -12.39
C ASP A 144 -4.91 8.49 -13.41
N ALA A 145 -4.36 8.28 -14.61
CA ALA A 145 -4.97 7.43 -15.63
C ALA A 145 -5.15 5.94 -15.21
N GLN A 146 -4.45 5.49 -14.17
CA GLN A 146 -4.52 4.11 -13.68
C GLN A 146 -5.49 3.97 -12.50
N LEU A 147 -5.93 5.09 -11.88
CA LEU A 147 -6.85 5.09 -10.74
C LEU A 147 -8.16 4.36 -11.01
N PRO A 148 -8.86 4.58 -12.14
CA PRO A 148 -10.11 3.85 -12.40
C PRO A 148 -9.92 2.34 -12.44
N GLY A 149 -8.81 1.87 -13.03
CA GLY A 149 -8.46 0.44 -13.07
C GLY A 149 -8.14 -0.12 -11.67
N PHE A 150 -7.45 0.65 -10.84
CA PHE A 150 -7.19 0.29 -9.45
C PHE A 150 -8.49 0.16 -8.65
N ILE A 151 -9.37 1.17 -8.72
CA ILE A 151 -10.67 1.19 -8.03
C ILE A 151 -11.50 -0.04 -8.43
N ALA A 152 -11.65 -0.29 -9.74
CA ALA A 152 -12.41 -1.42 -10.25
C ALA A 152 -11.85 -2.76 -9.73
N SER A 153 -10.53 -2.93 -9.76
CA SER A 153 -9.87 -4.14 -9.27
C SER A 153 -10.03 -4.31 -7.76
N TYR A 154 -9.93 -3.21 -6.99
CA TYR A 154 -10.12 -3.21 -5.55
C TYR A 154 -11.53 -3.64 -5.17
N MET A 155 -12.55 -2.99 -5.75
CA MET A 155 -13.96 -3.27 -5.50
C MET A 155 -14.35 -4.70 -5.91
N LYS A 156 -13.86 -5.18 -7.04
CA LYS A 156 -14.07 -6.56 -7.49
C LYS A 156 -13.52 -7.60 -6.51
N ARG A 157 -12.35 -7.34 -5.90
CA ARG A 157 -11.79 -8.22 -4.84
C ARG A 157 -12.67 -8.28 -3.61
N LYS A 158 -13.42 -7.21 -3.32
CA LYS A 158 -14.39 -7.14 -2.21
C LYS A 158 -15.78 -7.67 -2.60
N GLY A 159 -15.96 -8.14 -3.84
CA GLY A 159 -17.23 -8.68 -4.33
C GLY A 159 -18.28 -7.60 -4.62
N VAL A 160 -17.86 -6.37 -4.84
CA VAL A 160 -18.70 -5.21 -5.13
C VAL A 160 -18.31 -4.63 -6.50
N ASP A 161 -19.29 -4.25 -7.29
CA ASP A 161 -19.08 -3.50 -8.54
C ASP A 161 -19.26 -2.00 -8.31
N MET A 162 -18.68 -1.20 -9.21
CA MET A 162 -18.83 0.26 -9.18
C MET A 162 -19.14 0.79 -10.57
N GLU A 163 -20.08 1.73 -10.66
CA GLU A 163 -20.42 2.34 -11.93
C GLU A 163 -19.27 3.21 -12.48
N PRO A 164 -19.06 3.28 -13.81
CA PRO A 164 -17.96 4.08 -14.37
C PRO A 164 -18.00 5.56 -13.94
N LYS A 165 -19.18 6.17 -13.88
CA LYS A 165 -19.33 7.56 -13.40
C LYS A 165 -18.94 7.69 -11.93
N ALA A 166 -19.41 6.79 -11.06
CA ALA A 166 -19.01 6.77 -9.65
C ALA A 166 -17.50 6.55 -9.46
N THR A 167 -16.88 5.70 -10.30
CA THR A 167 -15.44 5.48 -10.30
C THR A 167 -14.66 6.76 -10.65
N SER A 168 -15.09 7.48 -11.69
CA SER A 168 -14.47 8.75 -12.10
C SER A 168 -14.62 9.83 -11.03
N MET A 169 -15.82 10.00 -10.47
CA MET A 169 -16.07 10.95 -9.38
C MET A 169 -15.13 10.72 -8.19
N LEU A 170 -14.99 9.48 -7.76
CA LEU A 170 -14.11 9.15 -6.63
C LEU A 170 -12.64 9.39 -6.98
N ALA A 171 -12.20 8.99 -8.18
CA ALA A 171 -10.83 9.17 -8.63
C ALA A 171 -10.45 10.66 -8.70
N ASP A 172 -11.35 11.50 -9.22
CA ASP A 172 -11.13 12.95 -9.34
C ASP A 172 -11.08 13.64 -7.98
N PHE A 173 -11.91 13.20 -7.04
CA PHE A 173 -11.98 13.81 -5.71
C PHE A 173 -10.80 13.42 -4.81
N VAL A 174 -10.45 12.15 -4.76
CA VAL A 174 -9.39 11.66 -3.86
C VAL A 174 -8.01 11.83 -4.47
N GLY A 175 -7.92 11.71 -5.80
CA GLY A 175 -6.65 11.72 -6.51
C GLY A 175 -5.81 10.46 -6.25
N SER A 176 -4.49 10.60 -6.39
CA SER A 176 -3.54 9.48 -6.37
C SER A 176 -3.09 9.04 -4.96
N ASP A 177 -3.73 9.50 -3.89
CA ASP A 177 -3.50 9.00 -2.53
C ASP A 177 -4.24 7.67 -2.32
N LEU A 178 -3.55 6.55 -2.52
CA LEU A 178 -4.17 5.22 -2.42
C LEU A 178 -4.62 4.88 -1.00
N SER A 179 -3.97 5.38 0.03
CA SER A 179 -4.37 5.12 1.42
C SER A 179 -5.70 5.78 1.73
N ARG A 180 -5.87 7.04 1.32
CA ARG A 180 -7.13 7.77 1.43
C ARG A 180 -8.20 7.14 0.54
N LEU A 181 -7.85 6.80 -0.70
CA LEU A 181 -8.77 6.20 -1.67
C LEU A 181 -9.35 4.88 -1.17
N THR A 182 -8.50 3.99 -0.65
CA THR A 182 -8.96 2.71 -0.10
C THR A 182 -9.80 2.89 1.17
N GLY A 183 -9.48 3.89 2.01
CA GLY A 183 -10.31 4.25 3.15
C GLY A 183 -11.73 4.69 2.74
N GLU A 184 -11.85 5.52 1.69
CA GLU A 184 -13.16 5.91 1.16
C GLU A 184 -13.91 4.73 0.53
N LEU A 185 -13.21 3.85 -0.19
CA LEU A 185 -13.81 2.63 -0.75
C LEU A 185 -14.34 1.68 0.35
N GLU A 186 -13.61 1.50 1.44
CA GLU A 186 -14.08 0.69 2.58
C GLU A 186 -15.33 1.30 3.24
N LYS A 187 -15.36 2.62 3.42
CA LYS A 187 -16.57 3.31 3.95
C LYS A 187 -17.77 3.07 3.03
N LEU A 188 -17.59 3.20 1.71
CA LEU A 188 -18.64 2.94 0.74
C LEU A 188 -19.16 1.50 0.87
N ILE A 189 -18.27 0.51 0.96
CA ILE A 189 -18.64 -0.90 1.10
C ILE A 189 -19.47 -1.13 2.37
N ILE A 190 -19.05 -0.54 3.50
CA ILE A 190 -19.76 -0.67 4.79
C ILE A 190 -21.14 -0.01 4.77
N THR A 191 -21.29 1.09 4.04
CA THR A 191 -22.54 1.86 3.96
C THR A 191 -23.52 1.33 2.91
N LEU A 192 -23.13 0.33 2.12
CA LEU A 192 -24.03 -0.28 1.15
C LEU A 192 -25.24 -0.94 1.83
N PRO A 193 -26.45 -0.74 1.31
CA PRO A 193 -27.63 -1.46 1.77
C PRO A 193 -27.45 -2.98 1.65
N ALA A 194 -28.05 -3.73 2.59
CA ALA A 194 -27.99 -5.18 2.59
C ALA A 194 -28.45 -5.77 1.24
N GLY A 195 -27.60 -6.59 0.63
CA GLY A 195 -27.85 -7.22 -0.68
C GLY A 195 -27.46 -6.41 -1.90
N GLN A 196 -27.10 -5.13 -1.74
CA GLN A 196 -26.59 -4.32 -2.85
C GLN A 196 -25.09 -4.57 -3.03
N LYS A 197 -24.70 -4.89 -4.26
CA LYS A 197 -23.30 -5.18 -4.65
C LYS A 197 -22.78 -4.22 -5.72
N ARG A 198 -23.42 -3.06 -5.86
CA ARG A 198 -23.03 -2.08 -6.87
C ARG A 198 -23.13 -0.67 -6.28
N VAL A 199 -22.05 0.10 -6.43
CA VAL A 199 -21.95 1.50 -6.02
C VAL A 199 -22.39 2.40 -7.19
N THR A 200 -23.29 3.33 -6.91
CA THR A 200 -23.78 4.34 -7.87
C THR A 200 -23.25 5.73 -7.56
N PRO A 201 -23.36 6.69 -8.51
CA PRO A 201 -22.98 8.09 -8.27
C PRO A 201 -23.69 8.71 -7.06
N GLU A 202 -24.99 8.40 -6.85
CA GLU A 202 -25.77 8.92 -5.72
C GLU A 202 -25.20 8.48 -4.37
N GLN A 203 -24.61 7.29 -4.31
CA GLN A 203 -23.95 6.80 -3.09
C GLN A 203 -22.64 7.52 -2.83
N ILE A 204 -21.89 7.89 -3.89
CA ILE A 204 -20.71 8.74 -3.75
C ILE A 204 -21.11 10.11 -3.19
N GLU A 205 -22.11 10.75 -3.78
CA GLU A 205 -22.63 12.03 -3.32
C GLU A 205 -23.05 11.98 -1.83
N LYS A 206 -23.83 10.97 -1.46
CA LYS A 206 -24.36 10.84 -0.10
C LYS A 206 -23.27 10.56 0.95
N ASN A 207 -22.29 9.72 0.62
CA ASN A 207 -21.34 9.20 1.62
C ASN A 207 -20.01 9.97 1.65
N ILE A 208 -19.65 10.64 0.55
CA ILE A 208 -18.38 11.34 0.39
C ILE A 208 -18.58 12.86 0.29
N GLY A 209 -19.82 13.31 0.05
CA GLY A 209 -20.16 14.73 -0.05
C GLY A 209 -19.77 15.35 -1.38
N ILE A 210 -19.60 14.57 -2.44
CA ILE A 210 -19.23 15.06 -3.78
C ILE A 210 -20.50 15.11 -4.63
N SER A 211 -20.81 16.28 -5.21
CA SER A 211 -21.92 16.40 -6.14
C SER A 211 -21.70 15.55 -7.39
N LYS A 212 -22.73 14.80 -7.78
CA LYS A 212 -22.74 14.03 -9.03
C LYS A 212 -22.96 14.91 -10.27
N ASP A 213 -23.52 16.09 -10.06
CA ASP A 213 -23.92 17.00 -11.13
C ASP A 213 -22.86 18.09 -11.37
N TYR A 214 -22.02 18.39 -10.37
CA TYR A 214 -21.02 19.46 -10.40
C TYR A 214 -19.63 18.91 -10.09
N ASN A 215 -19.02 18.23 -11.05
CA ASN A 215 -17.68 17.68 -10.89
C ASN A 215 -16.76 18.07 -12.07
N ASN A 216 -15.45 17.97 -11.87
CA ASN A 216 -14.46 18.32 -12.89
C ASN A 216 -14.62 17.58 -14.22
N PHE A 217 -15.23 16.39 -14.21
CA PHE A 217 -15.47 15.61 -15.41
C PHE A 217 -16.58 16.26 -16.26
N GLU A 218 -17.69 16.64 -15.64
CA GLU A 218 -18.82 17.32 -16.30
C GLU A 218 -18.38 18.71 -16.81
N LEU A 219 -17.61 19.45 -16.01
CA LEU A 219 -17.04 20.74 -16.45
C LEU A 219 -16.14 20.56 -17.68
N ARG A 220 -15.29 19.54 -17.71
CA ARG A 220 -14.44 19.25 -18.87
C ARG A 220 -15.27 18.86 -20.10
N SER A 221 -16.32 18.08 -19.93
CA SER A 221 -17.24 17.72 -21.01
C SER A 221 -17.95 18.95 -21.56
N ALA A 222 -18.50 19.82 -20.68
CA ALA A 222 -19.13 21.07 -21.06
C ALA A 222 -18.18 22.02 -21.80
N LEU A 223 -16.90 22.06 -21.38
CA LEU A 223 -15.87 22.88 -22.08
C LEU A 223 -15.57 22.32 -23.48
N VAL A 224 -15.47 21.00 -23.63
CA VAL A 224 -15.21 20.35 -24.94
C VAL A 224 -16.39 20.53 -25.88
N GLU A 225 -17.63 20.45 -25.38
CA GLU A 225 -18.87 20.62 -26.13
C GLU A 225 -19.23 22.11 -26.34
N LYS A 226 -18.46 23.05 -25.72
CA LYS A 226 -18.71 24.48 -25.73
C LYS A 226 -20.08 24.85 -25.18
N ASP A 227 -20.57 24.08 -24.22
CA ASP A 227 -21.83 24.39 -23.52
C ASP A 227 -21.58 25.44 -22.44
N ILE A 228 -21.77 26.71 -22.82
CA ILE A 228 -21.49 27.88 -21.98
C ILE A 228 -22.37 27.86 -20.72
N LEU A 229 -23.63 27.42 -20.83
CA LEU A 229 -24.55 27.40 -19.70
C LEU A 229 -24.07 26.43 -18.60
N ASN A 230 -23.76 25.23 -18.98
CA ASN A 230 -23.24 24.23 -18.04
C ASN A 230 -21.85 24.61 -17.51
N CYS A 231 -20.97 25.17 -18.34
CA CYS A 231 -19.70 25.73 -17.85
C CYS A 231 -19.89 26.79 -16.76
N LEU A 232 -20.84 27.69 -16.91
CA LEU A 232 -21.14 28.73 -15.91
C LEU A 232 -21.75 28.13 -14.64
N LEU A 233 -22.66 27.17 -14.75
CA LEU A 233 -23.23 26.46 -13.60
C LEU A 233 -22.14 25.74 -12.79
N TYR A 234 -21.24 25.02 -13.46
CA TYR A 234 -20.16 24.29 -12.79
C TYR A 234 -19.07 25.19 -12.16
N THR A 235 -18.91 26.42 -12.66
CA THR A 235 -17.97 27.39 -12.08
C THR A 235 -18.59 28.24 -10.98
N SER A 236 -19.90 28.50 -10.99
CA SER A 236 -20.55 29.25 -9.92
C SER A 236 -20.66 28.48 -8.62
N ASP A 237 -20.88 27.16 -8.68
CA ASP A 237 -20.98 26.30 -7.50
C ASP A 237 -19.62 26.16 -6.78
N ALA A 238 -18.52 26.23 -7.53
CA ALA A 238 -17.15 26.25 -6.97
C ALA A 238 -16.76 27.57 -6.27
N ALA A 239 -17.59 28.61 -6.39
CA ALA A 239 -17.35 29.94 -5.77
C ALA A 239 -18.13 30.09 -4.45
N ASP A 240 -19.08 29.21 -4.16
CA ASP A 240 -19.92 29.26 -2.95
C ASP A 240 -19.43 28.31 -1.83
N GLU A 241 -18.31 27.59 -2.04
CA GLU A 241 -17.56 26.81 -1.04
C GLU A 241 -16.33 27.62 -0.55
#